data_6817e27ca7997929a7c57efc9a018bb9
#
_entry.id   6817e27ca7997929a7c57efc9a018bb9
#
_cell.length_a   1.000
_cell.length_b   1.000
_cell.length_c   1.000
_cell.angle_alpha   90.00
_cell.angle_beta   90.00
_cell.angle_gamma   90.00
#
_symmetry.space_group_name_H-M   'P 1'
#
loop_
_entity.id
_entity.type
_entity.pdbx_description
1 polymer ?
#
loop_
_entity_poly.entity_id
_entity_poly.type
_entity_poly.pdbx_seq_one_letter_code
_entity_poly.pdbx_strand_id
1 'polypeptide(L)'
;AGFIGGPQMNFLDGTLQKNGDTYVVDLDGTVIPLPQEKTADGKLAAYVGKSLKVGIRPEDMKDDEEFLEKHPSSHIDTEVEVSELMGAEIYLYLTYKGQNLMARVAPTSKSRRGDKVTMAMDTHKIHLFDPETELTLLN
;
A
#
# COMPACT_ATOMS: atom_id res chain seq x y z
N ALA A 1 -10.98 19.13 -7.18
CA ALA A 1 -11.95 18.72 -6.28
C ALA A 1 -11.32 17.76 -5.30
N GLY A 2 -10.54 18.01 -4.45
CA GLY A 2 -10.07 17.17 -3.37
C GLY A 2 -10.17 15.66 -3.58
N PHE A 3 -10.44 15.24 -4.78
CA PHE A 3 -10.69 13.87 -5.07
C PHE A 3 -9.36 13.14 -5.31
N ILE A 4 -9.02 12.27 -4.40
CA ILE A 4 -7.73 11.58 -4.41
C ILE A 4 -7.92 10.18 -4.94
N GLY A 5 -7.40 9.90 -6.14
CA GLY A 5 -7.47 8.61 -6.75
C GLY A 5 -8.89 8.12 -6.99
N GLY A 6 -9.10 6.85 -7.11
CA GLY A 6 -10.40 6.27 -7.31
C GLY A 6 -11.11 6.03 -5.99
N PRO A 7 -12.43 5.82 -6.01
CA PRO A 7 -13.22 5.60 -4.79
C PRO A 7 -12.80 4.35 -4.01
N GLN A 8 -12.05 3.45 -4.64
CA GLN A 8 -11.63 2.20 -4.02
C GLN A 8 -10.16 2.18 -3.60
N MET A 9 -9.47 3.29 -3.73
CA MET A 9 -8.07 3.35 -3.32
C MET A 9 -7.96 3.21 -1.81
N ASN A 10 -7.02 2.37 -1.37
CA ASN A 10 -6.69 2.27 0.05
C ASN A 10 -5.79 3.42 0.45
N PHE A 11 -5.98 3.94 1.65
CA PHE A 11 -5.10 4.94 2.23
C PHE A 11 -4.56 4.44 3.55
N LEU A 12 -3.24 4.51 3.70
CA LEU A 12 -2.55 4.20 4.93
C LEU A 12 -1.82 5.43 5.40
N ASP A 13 -1.75 5.59 6.72
CA ASP A 13 -0.90 6.61 7.30
C ASP A 13 0.55 6.15 7.25
N GLY A 14 1.43 7.03 6.83
CA GLY A 14 2.85 6.74 6.77
C GLY A 14 3.68 7.97 7.07
N THR A 15 4.95 7.73 7.34
CA THR A 15 5.92 8.80 7.55
C THR A 15 7.00 8.64 6.49
N LEU A 16 7.30 9.72 5.78
CA LEU A 16 8.37 9.69 4.79
C LEU A 16 9.72 9.81 5.47
N GLN A 17 10.62 8.93 5.10
CA GLN A 17 11.98 8.93 5.61
C GLN A 17 12.95 8.74 4.46
N LYS A 18 14.20 9.07 4.70
CA LYS A 18 15.24 8.84 3.71
C LYS A 18 16.32 7.97 4.32
N ASN A 19 16.64 6.87 3.64
CA ASN A 19 17.66 5.93 4.06
C ASN A 19 18.75 5.94 2.99
N GLY A 20 19.83 6.69 3.24
CA GLY A 20 20.84 6.94 2.22
C GLY A 20 20.22 7.71 1.06
N ASP A 21 20.27 7.17 -0.14
CA ASP A 21 19.68 7.79 -1.34
C ASP A 21 18.26 7.31 -1.63
N THR A 22 17.73 6.43 -0.80
CA THR A 22 16.43 5.82 -1.01
C THR A 22 15.39 6.46 -0.11
N TYR A 23 14.29 6.94 -0.70
CA TYR A 23 13.13 7.36 0.08
C TYR A 23 12.32 6.13 0.47
N VAL A 24 11.87 6.11 1.71
CA VAL A 24 11.06 5.03 2.24
C VAL A 24 9.83 5.59 2.94
N VAL A 25 8.77 4.82 3.00
CA VAL A 25 7.61 5.16 3.84
C VAL A 25 7.57 4.17 4.99
N ASP A 26 7.44 4.72 6.19
CA ASP A 26 7.31 3.93 7.40
C ASP A 26 5.82 3.83 7.73
N LEU A 27 5.27 2.62 7.60
CA LEU A 27 3.87 2.33 7.86
C LEU A 27 3.73 1.77 9.28
N ASP A 28 4.00 2.61 10.26
CA ASP A 28 3.90 2.24 11.68
C ASP A 28 4.76 1.01 12.00
N GLY A 29 6.01 1.06 11.58
CA GLY A 29 6.99 0.00 11.85
C GLY A 29 7.37 -0.85 10.65
N THR A 30 6.56 -0.88 9.60
CA THR A 30 6.90 -1.56 8.36
C THR A 30 7.42 -0.54 7.37
N VAL A 31 8.68 -0.67 6.99
CA VAL A 31 9.36 0.30 6.13
C VAL A 31 9.36 -0.21 4.69
N ILE A 32 8.78 0.57 3.79
CA ILE A 32 8.65 0.22 2.39
C ILE A 32 9.50 1.17 1.55
N PRO A 33 10.51 0.68 0.82
CA PRO A 33 11.30 1.53 -0.05
C PRO A 33 10.53 1.92 -1.30
N LEU A 34 10.70 3.17 -1.72
CA LEU A 34 10.08 3.68 -2.94
C LEU A 34 11.04 3.53 -4.12
N PRO A 35 10.53 3.30 -5.33
CA PRO A 35 11.37 3.20 -6.51
C PRO A 35 12.14 4.50 -6.75
N GLN A 36 13.45 4.40 -6.98
CA GLN A 36 14.30 5.57 -7.17
C GLN A 36 13.90 6.40 -8.40
N GLU A 37 13.49 5.74 -9.47
CA GLU A 37 13.09 6.45 -10.68
C GLU A 37 11.86 7.32 -10.48
N LYS A 38 11.04 7.02 -9.47
CA LYS A 38 9.85 7.81 -9.17
C LYS A 38 10.13 8.96 -8.22
N THR A 39 11.26 8.92 -7.52
CA THR A 39 11.62 9.93 -6.52
C THR A 39 12.74 10.84 -6.98
N ALA A 40 13.24 10.66 -8.18
CA ALA A 40 14.43 11.35 -8.70
C ALA A 40 14.22 12.86 -8.92
N ASP A 41 12.98 13.33 -9.01
CA ASP A 41 12.67 14.73 -9.25
C ASP A 41 12.88 15.64 -8.03
N GLY A 42 13.17 15.06 -6.88
CA GLY A 42 13.47 15.82 -5.65
C GLY A 42 12.26 16.38 -4.93
N LYS A 43 11.05 16.12 -5.39
CA LYS A 43 9.83 16.68 -4.78
C LYS A 43 9.62 16.22 -3.34
N LEU A 44 10.09 15.03 -3.00
CA LEU A 44 9.87 14.48 -1.67
C LEU A 44 10.80 15.02 -0.60
N ALA A 45 11.86 15.72 -0.99
CA ALA A 45 12.86 16.19 -0.03
C ALA A 45 12.26 17.04 1.10
N ALA A 46 11.27 17.88 0.78
CA ALA A 46 10.63 18.75 1.75
C ALA A 46 9.71 18.00 2.72
N TYR A 47 9.40 16.76 2.43
CA TYR A 47 8.45 15.97 3.22
C TYR A 47 9.12 14.93 4.12
N VAL A 48 10.43 14.83 4.10
CA VAL A 48 11.17 13.90 4.96
C VAL A 48 10.86 14.20 6.43
N GLY A 49 10.48 13.18 7.16
CA GLY A 49 10.06 13.28 8.56
C GLY A 49 8.59 13.64 8.76
N LYS A 50 7.86 13.88 7.68
CA LYS A 50 6.45 14.30 7.77
C LYS A 50 5.52 13.13 7.51
N SER A 51 4.31 13.26 8.09
CA SER A 51 3.23 12.30 7.85
C SER A 51 2.64 12.50 6.46
N LEU A 52 2.32 11.37 5.82
CA LEU A 52 1.73 11.34 4.49
C LEU A 52 0.56 10.37 4.46
N LYS A 53 -0.26 10.48 3.43
CA LYS A 53 -1.18 9.42 3.06
C LYS A 53 -0.56 8.58 1.94
N VAL A 54 -0.50 7.28 2.17
CA VAL A 54 0.01 6.32 1.20
C VAL A 54 -1.18 5.64 0.54
N GLY A 55 -1.33 5.85 -0.76
CA GLY A 55 -2.44 5.28 -1.52
C GLY A 55 -2.00 4.08 -2.33
N ILE A 56 -2.79 3.01 -2.28
CA ILE A 56 -2.57 1.81 -3.08
C ILE A 56 -3.93 1.22 -3.46
N ARG A 57 -4.10 0.88 -4.72
CA ARG A 57 -5.37 0.31 -5.18
C ARG A 57 -5.49 -1.15 -4.78
N PRO A 58 -6.71 -1.66 -4.60
CA PRO A 58 -6.92 -3.06 -4.21
C PRO A 58 -6.27 -4.07 -5.14
N GLU A 59 -6.25 -3.80 -6.43
CA GLU A 59 -5.64 -4.70 -7.42
C GLU A 59 -4.12 -4.73 -7.36
N ASP A 60 -3.51 -3.79 -6.65
CA ASP A 60 -2.06 -3.68 -6.54
C ASP A 60 -1.54 -4.26 -5.22
N MET A 61 -2.39 -4.93 -4.48
CA MET A 61 -2.06 -5.70 -3.26
C MET A 61 -2.48 -7.14 -3.47
N LYS A 62 -1.56 -8.08 -3.25
CA LYS A 62 -1.85 -9.49 -3.49
C LYS A 62 -1.20 -10.38 -2.44
N ASP A 63 -1.75 -11.60 -2.32
CA ASP A 63 -1.33 -12.58 -1.32
C ASP A 63 -0.64 -13.81 -1.92
N ASP A 64 -0.56 -13.93 -3.25
CA ASP A 64 0.02 -15.12 -3.88
C ASP A 64 1.54 -15.12 -3.82
N GLU A 65 2.12 -16.33 -3.78
CA GLU A 65 3.56 -16.50 -3.65
C GLU A 65 4.36 -15.82 -4.75
N GLU A 66 3.89 -15.90 -5.97
CA GLU A 66 4.58 -15.28 -7.11
C GLU A 66 4.71 -13.77 -6.92
N PHE A 67 3.62 -13.13 -6.51
CA PHE A 67 3.62 -11.69 -6.28
C PHE A 67 4.49 -11.33 -5.08
N LEU A 68 4.43 -12.11 -4.01
CA LEU A 68 5.27 -11.90 -2.82
C LEU A 68 6.76 -11.99 -3.17
N GLU A 69 7.13 -12.95 -4.01
CA GLU A 69 8.52 -13.10 -4.44
C GLU A 69 9.00 -11.97 -5.35
N LYS A 70 8.10 -11.46 -6.17
CA LYS A 70 8.40 -10.33 -7.06
C LYS A 70 8.57 -9.02 -6.30
N HIS A 71 7.94 -8.89 -5.14
CA HIS A 71 7.94 -7.67 -4.35
C HIS A 71 8.42 -7.94 -2.93
N PRO A 72 9.69 -8.37 -2.77
CA PRO A 72 10.17 -8.82 -1.46
C PRO A 72 10.34 -7.73 -0.42
N SER A 73 10.39 -6.47 -0.84
CA SER A 73 10.62 -5.34 0.08
C SER A 73 9.34 -4.60 0.47
N SER A 74 8.18 -5.08 0.03
CA SER A 74 6.91 -4.38 0.25
C SER A 74 5.84 -5.25 0.88
N HIS A 75 6.24 -6.13 1.79
CA HIS A 75 5.30 -7.00 2.50
C HIS A 75 4.73 -6.29 3.73
N ILE A 76 3.43 -6.47 3.93
CA ILE A 76 2.76 -6.04 5.17
C ILE A 76 1.97 -7.21 5.73
N ASP A 77 1.93 -7.29 7.06
CA ASP A 77 1.19 -8.35 7.74
C ASP A 77 -0.20 -7.83 8.08
N THR A 78 -1.21 -8.53 7.60
CA THR A 78 -2.61 -8.14 7.74
C THR A 78 -3.43 -9.26 8.36
N GLU A 79 -4.65 -8.92 8.76
CA GLU A 79 -5.63 -9.92 9.20
C GLU A 79 -6.87 -9.79 8.32
N VAL A 80 -7.41 -10.94 7.89
CA VAL A 80 -8.59 -10.98 7.04
C VAL A 80 -9.85 -10.88 7.91
N GLU A 81 -10.63 -9.83 7.70
CA GLU A 81 -11.91 -9.65 8.37
C GLU A 81 -13.05 -10.33 7.60
N VAL A 82 -13.03 -10.19 6.27
CA VAL A 82 -14.03 -10.78 5.37
C VAL A 82 -13.34 -11.20 4.10
N SER A 83 -13.74 -12.35 3.57
CA SER A 83 -13.36 -12.84 2.25
C SER A 83 -14.63 -13.02 1.43
N GLU A 84 -14.72 -12.38 0.28
CA GLU A 84 -15.94 -12.33 -0.51
C GLU A 84 -15.65 -12.67 -1.97
N LEU A 85 -16.34 -13.71 -2.48
CA LEU A 85 -16.18 -14.07 -3.89
C LEU A 85 -17.05 -13.15 -4.74
N MET A 86 -16.43 -12.38 -5.62
CA MET A 86 -17.06 -11.39 -6.47
C MET A 86 -16.78 -11.74 -7.93
N GLY A 87 -17.62 -12.57 -8.52
CA GLY A 87 -17.42 -13.03 -9.89
C GLY A 87 -16.14 -13.85 -10.01
N ALA A 88 -15.17 -13.37 -10.77
CA ALA A 88 -13.90 -14.07 -11.03
C ALA A 88 -12.78 -13.66 -10.07
N GLU A 89 -13.09 -12.89 -9.04
CA GLU A 89 -12.09 -12.39 -8.09
C GLU A 89 -12.57 -12.56 -6.66
N ILE A 90 -11.63 -12.55 -5.74
CA ILE A 90 -11.94 -12.50 -4.32
C ILE A 90 -11.56 -11.12 -3.80
N TYR A 91 -12.48 -10.49 -3.05
CA TYR A 91 -12.21 -9.28 -2.32
C TYR A 91 -11.88 -9.65 -0.88
N LEU A 92 -10.70 -9.26 -0.42
CA LEU A 92 -10.29 -9.43 0.97
C LEU A 92 -10.41 -8.09 1.67
N TYR A 93 -11.21 -8.08 2.74
CA TYR A 93 -11.29 -6.91 3.62
C TYR A 93 -10.34 -7.19 4.77
N LEU A 94 -9.34 -6.33 4.91
CA LEU A 94 -8.19 -6.56 5.76
C LEU A 94 -8.06 -5.47 6.80
N THR A 95 -7.39 -5.78 7.90
CA THR A 95 -6.91 -4.76 8.82
C THR A 95 -5.39 -4.82 8.87
N TYR A 96 -4.79 -3.64 8.94
CA TYR A 96 -3.36 -3.46 9.16
C TYR A 96 -3.20 -2.43 10.28
N LYS A 97 -2.79 -2.87 11.46
CA LYS A 97 -2.59 -2.01 12.63
C LYS A 97 -3.77 -1.05 12.86
N GLY A 98 -4.97 -1.60 12.82
CA GLY A 98 -6.20 -0.84 13.04
C GLY A 98 -6.72 -0.09 11.83
N GLN A 99 -6.03 -0.12 10.71
CA GLN A 99 -6.47 0.55 9.48
C GLN A 99 -7.13 -0.47 8.55
N ASN A 100 -8.23 -0.06 7.94
CA ASN A 100 -8.98 -0.93 7.03
C ASN A 100 -8.43 -0.84 5.62
N LEU A 101 -8.26 -2.01 4.99
CA LEU A 101 -7.78 -2.12 3.62
C LEU A 101 -8.65 -3.11 2.87
N MET A 102 -8.62 -3.00 1.55
CA MET A 102 -9.24 -3.99 0.68
C MET A 102 -8.23 -4.41 -0.38
N ALA A 103 -8.15 -5.71 -0.64
CA ALA A 103 -7.33 -6.25 -1.72
C ALA A 103 -8.20 -7.06 -2.66
N ARG A 104 -7.83 -7.07 -3.94
CA ARG A 104 -8.46 -7.92 -4.96
C ARG A 104 -7.46 -8.99 -5.34
N VAL A 105 -7.83 -10.23 -5.10
CA VAL A 105 -6.92 -11.36 -5.30
C VAL A 105 -7.58 -12.40 -6.21
N ALA A 106 -6.76 -13.33 -6.70
CA ALA A 106 -7.23 -14.38 -7.58
C ALA A 106 -8.18 -15.33 -6.86
N PRO A 107 -9.12 -15.96 -7.58
CA PRO A 107 -10.06 -16.91 -6.97
C PRO A 107 -9.36 -18.14 -6.37
N THR A 108 -8.10 -18.37 -6.70
CA THR A 108 -7.28 -19.42 -6.11
C THR A 108 -6.72 -19.08 -4.75
N SER A 109 -6.93 -17.85 -4.28
CA SER A 109 -6.47 -17.44 -2.96
C SER A 109 -7.06 -18.34 -1.88
N LYS A 110 -6.20 -18.71 -0.93
CA LYS A 110 -6.60 -19.53 0.23
C LYS A 110 -6.86 -18.71 1.48
N SER A 111 -6.74 -17.38 1.36
CA SER A 111 -6.96 -16.49 2.51
C SER A 111 -8.43 -16.47 2.90
N ARG A 112 -8.70 -16.67 4.18
CA ARG A 112 -10.05 -16.77 4.72
C ARG A 112 -10.20 -15.91 5.96
N ARG A 113 -11.44 -15.60 6.30
CA ARG A 113 -11.79 -14.83 7.49
C ARG A 113 -11.04 -15.35 8.71
N GLY A 114 -10.42 -14.45 9.44
CA GLY A 114 -9.66 -14.75 10.64
C GLY A 114 -8.20 -15.09 10.40
N ASP A 115 -7.80 -15.27 9.15
CA ASP A 115 -6.41 -15.59 8.83
C ASP A 115 -5.52 -14.36 8.97
N LYS A 116 -4.29 -14.61 9.42
CA LYS A 116 -3.22 -13.63 9.34
C LYS A 116 -2.49 -13.87 8.03
N VAL A 117 -2.43 -12.85 7.19
CA VAL A 117 -1.95 -12.99 5.82
C VAL A 117 -0.93 -11.91 5.52
N THR A 118 0.21 -12.33 4.97
CA THR A 118 1.20 -11.41 4.42
C THR A 118 0.76 -11.00 3.02
N MET A 119 0.63 -9.69 2.82
CA MET A 119 0.30 -9.11 1.53
C MET A 119 1.55 -8.40 0.99
N ALA A 120 1.71 -8.38 -0.32
CA ALA A 120 2.71 -7.54 -0.96
C ALA A 120 2.04 -6.44 -1.75
N MET A 121 2.73 -5.30 -1.86
CA MET A 121 2.27 -4.16 -2.67
C MET A 121 3.21 -3.96 -3.85
N ASP A 122 2.65 -3.57 -4.99
CA ASP A 122 3.46 -3.10 -6.11
C ASP A 122 3.89 -1.66 -5.82
N THR A 123 5.14 -1.46 -5.44
CA THR A 123 5.63 -0.14 -5.05
C THR A 123 5.62 0.87 -6.19
N HIS A 124 5.63 0.40 -7.45
CA HIS A 124 5.50 1.29 -8.60
C HIS A 124 4.09 1.86 -8.73
N LYS A 125 3.13 1.30 -8.03
CA LYS A 125 1.73 1.74 -8.02
C LYS A 125 1.36 2.50 -6.74
N ILE A 126 2.31 2.75 -5.87
CA ILE A 126 2.07 3.54 -4.68
C ILE A 126 1.93 5.01 -5.05
N HIS A 127 0.95 5.67 -4.45
CA HIS A 127 0.74 7.10 -4.56
C HIS A 127 0.96 7.73 -3.18
N LEU A 128 1.53 8.92 -3.15
CA LEU A 128 1.70 9.66 -1.92
C LEU A 128 0.96 10.98 -2.01
N PHE A 129 0.29 11.35 -0.93
CA PHE A 129 -0.49 12.58 -0.87
C PHE A 129 -0.18 13.34 0.40
N ASP A 130 -0.19 14.67 0.27
CA ASP A 130 -0.14 15.55 1.42
C ASP A 130 -1.44 15.40 2.21
N PRO A 131 -1.39 15.10 3.52
CA PRO A 131 -2.61 14.81 4.28
C PRO A 131 -3.50 16.03 4.49
N GLU A 132 -2.95 17.24 4.40
CA GLU A 132 -3.71 18.46 4.60
C GLU A 132 -4.26 19.03 3.31
N THR A 133 -3.43 19.13 2.28
CA THR A 133 -3.81 19.73 1.00
C THR A 133 -4.36 18.73 0.00
N GLU A 134 -4.15 17.44 0.25
CA GLU A 134 -4.50 16.35 -0.65
C GLU A 134 -3.76 16.39 -2.00
N LEU A 135 -2.73 17.22 -2.09
CA LEU A 135 -1.91 17.26 -3.29
C LEU A 135 -1.14 15.96 -3.48
N THR A 136 -1.08 15.51 -4.73
CA THR A 136 -0.31 14.32 -5.08
C THR A 136 1.18 14.65 -5.06
N LEU A 137 1.93 13.90 -4.28
CA LEU A 137 3.38 14.04 -4.15
C LEU A 137 4.12 13.02 -4.98
N LEU A 138 3.49 11.86 -5.20
CA LEU A 138 4.06 10.77 -5.97
C LEU A 138 2.92 9.98 -6.62
N ASN A 139 3.06 9.71 -7.89
CA ASN A 139 2.13 8.87 -8.65
C ASN A 139 2.76 7.54 -9.02
#